data_a47cbfa2b7905337c74236b69e491461
#
_entry.id   a47cbfa2b7905337c74236b69e491461
#
_cell.length_a   1.000
_cell.length_b   1.000
_cell.length_c   1.000
_cell.angle_alpha   90.00
_cell.angle_beta   90.00
_cell.angle_gamma   90.00
#
_symmetry.space_group_name_H-M   'P 1'
#
loop_
_entity.id
_entity.type
_entity.pdbx_description
1 polymer ?
#
loop_
_entity_poly.entity_id
_entity_poly.type
_entity_poly.pdbx_seq_one_letter_code
_entity_poly.pdbx_strand_id
1 'polypeptide(L)'
;VMWDYNEKVKEYFLNPRNAGEIPDADAVGEAGSLACGDQLKLMLKIDRATETITDAKFQTFGCGSAIASAAALTEMIIGKPLSEAEKITNKDIVDFLGGLPVEKMHCSVMGQEALEAAINNYRGKSPEPLEERKRHIVCECFGVTDEEIIRVARDNHLTTVEDITHYTKAGG
;
A
#
# COMPACT_ATOMS: atom_id res chain seq x y z
N VAL A 1 -3.98 -2.00 23.67
CA VAL A 1 -4.35 -3.29 23.07
C VAL A 1 -3.21 -3.75 22.20
N MET A 2 -2.54 -4.82 22.61
CA MET A 2 -1.50 -5.43 21.79
C MET A 2 -2.20 -6.35 20.80
N TRP A 3 -2.14 -5.98 19.49
CA TRP A 3 -2.68 -6.82 18.43
C TRP A 3 -1.95 -8.16 18.41
N ASP A 4 -2.70 -9.25 18.25
CA ASP A 4 -2.11 -10.59 18.17
C ASP A 4 -1.52 -10.84 16.78
N TYR A 5 -0.34 -10.29 16.54
CA TYR A 5 0.41 -10.51 15.31
C TYR A 5 1.04 -11.89 15.29
N ASN A 6 0.97 -12.56 14.14
CA ASN A 6 1.75 -13.77 13.93
C ASN A 6 3.27 -13.47 13.91
N GLU A 7 4.10 -14.51 14.04
CA GLU A 7 5.55 -14.34 14.17
C GLU A 7 6.19 -13.66 12.95
N LYS A 8 5.65 -13.88 11.75
CA LYS A 8 6.16 -13.26 10.53
C LYS A 8 5.88 -11.77 10.49
N VAL A 9 4.68 -11.34 10.87
CA VAL A 9 4.34 -9.91 11.00
C VAL A 9 5.25 -9.24 12.02
N LYS A 10 5.48 -9.89 13.18
CA LYS A 10 6.40 -9.39 14.20
C LYS A 10 7.83 -9.24 13.68
N GLU A 11 8.34 -10.23 12.94
CA GLU A 11 9.67 -10.17 12.33
C GLU A 11 9.80 -8.98 11.38
N TYR A 12 8.84 -8.81 10.47
CA TYR A 12 8.84 -7.72 9.48
C TYR A 12 8.61 -6.33 10.09
N PHE A 13 7.94 -6.27 11.22
CA PHE A 13 7.76 -5.04 11.99
C PHE A 13 9.01 -4.67 12.79
N LEU A 14 9.62 -5.62 13.48
CA LEU A 14 10.79 -5.37 14.34
C LEU A 14 12.09 -5.19 13.56
N ASN A 15 12.21 -5.86 12.41
CA ASN A 15 13.37 -5.79 11.51
C ASN A 15 12.89 -5.49 10.08
N PRO A 16 12.37 -4.29 9.82
CA PRO A 16 11.79 -3.97 8.53
C PRO A 16 12.87 -3.92 7.44
N ARG A 17 12.81 -4.90 6.53
CA ARG A 17 13.70 -4.95 5.38
C ARG A 17 13.35 -3.84 4.41
N ASN A 18 14.39 -3.24 3.82
CA ASN A 18 14.25 -2.16 2.83
C ASN A 18 13.59 -0.87 3.36
N ALA A 19 13.54 -0.68 4.68
CA ALA A 19 13.20 0.63 5.24
C ALA A 19 14.34 1.63 4.92
N GLY A 20 13.99 2.82 4.45
CA GLY A 20 14.97 3.84 4.11
C GLY A 20 14.55 4.69 2.91
N GLU A 21 15.56 5.23 2.22
CA GLU A 21 15.37 6.18 1.13
C GLU A 21 16.23 5.81 -0.09
N ILE A 22 15.71 6.10 -1.28
CA ILE A 22 16.44 6.13 -2.55
C ILE A 22 16.37 7.57 -3.05
N PRO A 23 17.43 8.42 -2.85
CA PRO A 23 17.38 9.83 -3.22
C PRO A 23 17.20 10.07 -4.73
N ASP A 24 17.70 9.15 -5.57
CA ASP A 24 17.62 9.18 -7.02
C ASP A 24 16.64 8.12 -7.56
N ALA A 25 15.53 7.90 -6.88
CA ALA A 25 14.51 6.95 -7.28
C ALA A 25 13.96 7.25 -8.69
N ASP A 26 13.78 6.20 -9.49
CA ASP A 26 13.17 6.32 -10.82
C ASP A 26 11.64 6.44 -10.73
N ALA A 27 11.06 5.97 -9.64
CA ALA A 27 9.63 6.07 -9.36
C ALA A 27 9.38 6.28 -7.87
N VAL A 28 8.38 7.09 -7.56
CA VAL A 28 7.91 7.33 -6.19
C VAL A 28 6.39 7.25 -6.17
N GLY A 29 5.86 6.50 -5.22
CA GLY A 29 4.42 6.42 -4.98
C GLY A 29 4.11 6.66 -3.51
N GLU A 30 3.03 7.37 -3.26
CA GLU A 30 2.56 7.67 -1.91
C GLU A 30 1.10 7.23 -1.76
N ALA A 31 0.78 6.69 -0.59
CA ALA A 31 -0.57 6.32 -0.22
C ALA A 31 -0.84 6.66 1.25
N GLY A 32 -2.11 6.86 1.60
CA GLY A 32 -2.51 7.33 2.91
C GLY A 32 -2.24 8.81 3.13
N SER A 33 -2.40 9.27 4.35
CA SER A 33 -2.06 10.63 4.75
C SER A 33 -1.71 10.71 6.24
N LEU A 34 -0.88 11.68 6.62
CA LEU A 34 -0.55 11.94 8.03
C LEU A 34 -1.79 12.29 8.86
N ALA A 35 -2.79 12.93 8.24
CA ALA A 35 -4.05 13.26 8.91
C ALA A 35 -4.85 12.00 9.31
N CYS A 36 -4.69 10.90 8.56
CA CYS A 36 -5.33 9.61 8.85
C CYS A 36 -4.49 8.73 9.79
N GLY A 37 -3.28 9.17 10.16
CA GLY A 37 -2.36 8.45 11.03
C GLY A 37 -1.56 7.34 10.37
N ASP A 38 -1.77 7.07 9.08
CA ASP A 38 -0.99 6.11 8.29
C ASP A 38 -0.61 6.73 6.95
N GLN A 39 0.68 6.71 6.63
CA GLN A 39 1.21 7.13 5.33
C GLN A 39 2.32 6.20 4.90
N LEU A 40 2.38 5.90 3.62
CA LEU A 40 3.44 5.10 3.00
C LEU A 40 3.99 5.84 1.78
N LYS A 41 5.31 5.96 1.74
CA LYS A 41 6.08 6.40 0.57
C LYS A 41 6.93 5.24 0.09
N LEU A 42 6.72 4.84 -1.15
CA LEU A 42 7.47 3.78 -1.82
C LEU A 42 8.38 4.39 -2.89
N MET A 43 9.64 4.01 -2.89
CA MET A 43 10.64 4.48 -3.83
C MET A 43 11.23 3.28 -4.57
N LEU A 44 11.27 3.36 -5.90
CA LEU A 44 11.73 2.28 -6.76
C LEU A 44 12.93 2.72 -7.60
N LYS A 45 13.88 1.82 -7.76
CA LYS A 45 14.93 1.89 -8.78
C LYS A 45 14.59 0.89 -9.87
N ILE A 46 14.61 1.33 -11.12
CA ILE A 46 14.11 0.54 -12.26
C ILE A 46 15.17 0.50 -13.34
N ASP A 47 15.52 -0.71 -13.78
CA ASP A 47 16.31 -0.88 -15.01
C ASP A 47 15.42 -0.57 -16.20
N ARG A 48 15.70 0.53 -16.88
CA ARG A 48 14.92 1.04 -18.02
C ARG A 48 14.95 0.12 -19.24
N ALA A 49 16.00 -0.67 -19.42
CA ALA A 49 16.13 -1.56 -20.56
C ALA A 49 15.17 -2.77 -20.45
N THR A 50 14.98 -3.27 -19.25
CA THR A 50 14.15 -4.46 -18.96
C THR A 50 12.86 -4.13 -18.23
N GLU A 51 12.67 -2.86 -17.80
CA GLU A 51 11.60 -2.42 -16.90
C GLU A 51 11.49 -3.28 -15.62
N THR A 52 12.65 -3.69 -15.09
CA THR A 52 12.73 -4.53 -13.89
C THR A 52 13.05 -3.67 -12.67
N ILE A 53 12.35 -3.90 -11.57
CA ILE A 53 12.62 -3.26 -10.28
C ILE A 53 13.89 -3.85 -9.70
N THR A 54 14.95 -3.05 -9.63
CA THR A 54 16.27 -3.47 -9.14
C THR A 54 16.46 -3.19 -7.66
N ASP A 55 15.78 -2.19 -7.13
CA ASP A 55 15.76 -1.87 -5.69
C ASP A 55 14.43 -1.20 -5.33
N ALA A 56 14.01 -1.39 -4.10
CA ALA A 56 12.82 -0.76 -3.54
C ALA A 56 13.06 -0.43 -2.07
N LYS A 57 12.71 0.78 -1.67
CA LYS A 57 12.73 1.21 -0.27
C LYS A 57 11.45 1.92 0.09
N PHE A 58 11.17 1.97 1.37
CA PHE A 58 9.99 2.64 1.88
C PHE A 58 10.27 3.48 3.12
N GLN A 59 9.45 4.50 3.27
CA GLN A 59 9.27 5.25 4.49
C GLN A 59 7.78 5.19 4.84
N THR A 60 7.46 4.90 6.09
CA THR A 60 6.07 4.84 6.53
C THR A 60 5.91 5.48 7.90
N PHE A 61 4.77 6.09 8.09
CA PHE A 61 4.26 6.51 9.38
C PHE A 61 2.96 5.73 9.62
N GLY A 62 2.91 4.93 10.69
CA GLY A 62 1.77 4.06 10.94
C GLY A 62 2.05 2.98 11.97
N CYS A 63 1.15 2.02 12.04
CA CYS A 63 1.23 0.91 12.98
C CYS A 63 2.19 -0.21 12.50
N GLY A 64 2.40 -1.22 13.35
CA GLY A 64 3.25 -2.38 13.02
C GLY A 64 2.81 -3.13 11.76
N SER A 65 1.49 -3.21 11.50
CA SER A 65 0.97 -3.80 10.25
C SER A 65 1.34 -2.99 9.01
N ALA A 66 1.38 -1.65 9.12
CA ALA A 66 1.78 -0.79 8.01
C ALA A 66 3.26 -1.00 7.66
N ILE A 67 4.12 -1.06 8.68
CA ILE A 67 5.56 -1.34 8.52
C ILE A 67 5.77 -2.73 7.92
N ALA A 68 5.11 -3.75 8.48
CA ALA A 68 5.24 -5.13 7.99
C ALA A 68 4.75 -5.28 6.54
N SER A 69 3.62 -4.66 6.19
CA SER A 69 3.06 -4.70 4.83
C SER A 69 4.00 -4.02 3.82
N ALA A 70 4.57 -2.88 4.17
CA ALA A 70 5.50 -2.16 3.32
C ALA A 70 6.81 -2.94 3.11
N ALA A 71 7.37 -3.51 4.18
CA ALA A 71 8.57 -4.34 4.10
C ALA A 71 8.34 -5.60 3.25
N ALA A 72 7.21 -6.28 3.45
CA ALA A 72 6.81 -7.43 2.65
C ALA A 72 6.69 -7.07 1.16
N LEU A 73 5.99 -5.98 0.86
CA LEU A 73 5.81 -5.50 -0.51
C LEU A 73 7.15 -5.27 -1.21
N THR A 74 8.11 -4.60 -0.57
CA THR A 74 9.43 -4.34 -1.17
C THR A 74 10.17 -5.63 -1.52
N GLU A 75 10.11 -6.66 -0.67
CA GLU A 75 10.70 -7.96 -0.98
C GLU A 75 9.99 -8.67 -2.12
N MET A 76 8.68 -8.55 -2.21
CA MET A 76 7.89 -9.19 -3.26
C MET A 76 8.16 -8.59 -4.65
N ILE A 77 8.48 -7.30 -4.74
CA ILE A 77 8.61 -6.59 -6.02
C ILE A 77 10.06 -6.49 -6.52
N ILE A 78 11.06 -6.53 -5.65
CA ILE A 78 12.48 -6.50 -6.06
C ILE A 78 12.79 -7.69 -6.98
N GLY A 79 13.38 -7.41 -8.14
CA GLY A 79 13.69 -8.41 -9.16
C GLY A 79 12.57 -8.72 -10.13
N LYS A 80 11.38 -8.15 -9.95
CA LYS A 80 10.24 -8.34 -10.87
C LYS A 80 10.18 -7.25 -11.93
N PRO A 81 9.78 -7.61 -13.18
CA PRO A 81 9.39 -6.60 -14.16
C PRO A 81 8.12 -5.88 -13.72
N LEU A 82 7.95 -4.64 -14.14
CA LEU A 82 6.79 -3.81 -13.79
C LEU A 82 5.47 -4.50 -14.16
N SER A 83 5.44 -5.22 -15.29
CA SER A 83 4.26 -5.97 -15.76
C SER A 83 3.81 -7.09 -14.81
N GLU A 84 4.73 -7.61 -14.00
CA GLU A 84 4.40 -8.58 -12.96
C GLU A 84 4.14 -7.91 -11.61
N ALA A 85 4.93 -6.89 -11.27
CA ALA A 85 4.76 -6.15 -10.02
C ALA A 85 3.38 -5.50 -9.93
N GLU A 86 2.86 -4.94 -11.03
CA GLU A 86 1.53 -4.30 -11.07
C GLU A 86 0.35 -5.26 -10.82
N LYS A 87 0.58 -6.57 -10.87
CA LYS A 87 -0.44 -7.59 -10.58
C LYS A 87 -0.51 -7.96 -9.10
N ILE A 88 0.43 -7.48 -8.30
CA ILE A 88 0.45 -7.75 -6.87
C ILE A 88 -0.72 -7.01 -6.20
N THR A 89 -1.53 -7.76 -5.48
CA THR A 89 -2.70 -7.26 -4.77
C THR A 89 -2.44 -7.16 -3.27
N ASN A 90 -3.30 -6.45 -2.55
CA ASN A 90 -3.24 -6.43 -1.09
C ASN A 90 -3.38 -7.82 -0.50
N LYS A 91 -4.14 -8.71 -1.13
CA LYS A 91 -4.27 -10.11 -0.70
C LYS A 91 -2.93 -10.86 -0.76
N ASP A 92 -2.14 -10.63 -1.81
CA ASP A 92 -0.82 -11.25 -1.94
C ASP A 92 0.12 -10.81 -0.80
N ILE A 93 0.05 -9.54 -0.39
CA ILE A 93 0.81 -9.01 0.75
C ILE A 93 0.38 -9.70 2.05
N VAL A 94 -0.93 -9.84 2.27
CA VAL A 94 -1.48 -10.52 3.45
C VAL A 94 -1.08 -11.98 3.48
N ASP A 95 -1.19 -12.69 2.36
CA ASP A 95 -0.81 -14.10 2.22
C ASP A 95 0.70 -14.30 2.46
N PHE A 96 1.52 -13.39 1.94
CA PHE A 96 2.97 -13.40 2.18
C PHE A 96 3.32 -13.26 3.66
N LEU A 97 2.60 -12.43 4.39
CA LEU A 97 2.78 -12.22 5.84
C LEU A 97 2.16 -13.34 6.70
N GLY A 98 1.40 -14.25 6.09
CA GLY A 98 0.67 -15.30 6.82
C GLY A 98 -0.60 -14.81 7.53
N GLY A 99 -1.10 -13.65 7.14
CA GLY A 99 -2.31 -13.02 7.66
C GLY A 99 -2.05 -11.73 8.41
N LEU A 100 -3.06 -10.86 8.46
CA LEU A 100 -3.11 -9.65 9.27
C LEU A 100 -4.39 -9.67 10.10
N PRO A 101 -4.42 -8.99 11.27
CA PRO A 101 -5.68 -8.74 11.98
C PRO A 101 -6.70 -8.06 11.05
N VAL A 102 -7.97 -8.43 11.15
CA VAL A 102 -9.02 -7.93 10.25
C VAL A 102 -9.08 -6.40 10.26
N GLU A 103 -8.94 -5.78 11.43
CA GLU A 103 -8.95 -4.33 11.62
C GLU A 103 -7.70 -3.62 11.05
N LYS A 104 -6.74 -4.40 10.55
CA LYS A 104 -5.49 -3.91 9.95
C LYS A 104 -5.35 -4.21 8.47
N MET A 105 -6.40 -4.71 7.83
CA MET A 105 -6.39 -5.05 6.41
C MET A 105 -6.11 -3.83 5.51
N HIS A 106 -6.56 -2.63 5.92
CA HIS A 106 -6.26 -1.37 5.21
C HIS A 106 -4.77 -1.10 5.03
N CYS A 107 -3.90 -1.62 5.90
CA CYS A 107 -2.44 -1.46 5.76
C CYS A 107 -1.92 -2.17 4.50
N SER A 108 -2.48 -3.33 4.15
CA SER A 108 -2.14 -4.04 2.92
C SER A 108 -2.66 -3.32 1.67
N VAL A 109 -3.87 -2.76 1.75
CA VAL A 109 -4.46 -1.94 0.68
C VAL A 109 -3.58 -0.71 0.40
N MET A 110 -3.14 -0.01 1.43
CA MET A 110 -2.22 1.12 1.31
C MET A 110 -0.89 0.72 0.62
N GLY A 111 -0.38 -0.50 0.88
CA GLY A 111 0.79 -1.04 0.19
C GLY A 111 0.56 -1.17 -1.32
N GLN A 112 -0.57 -1.76 -1.72
CA GLN A 112 -0.95 -1.88 -3.14
C GLN A 112 -1.10 -0.50 -3.79
N GLU A 113 -1.75 0.44 -3.14
CA GLU A 113 -1.96 1.81 -3.65
C GLU A 113 -0.65 2.56 -3.86
N ALA A 114 0.29 2.44 -2.94
CA ALA A 114 1.61 3.04 -3.08
C ALA A 114 2.37 2.46 -4.27
N LEU A 115 2.26 1.15 -4.51
CA LEU A 115 2.85 0.49 -5.67
C LEU A 115 2.22 0.97 -6.99
N GLU A 116 0.90 1.03 -7.06
CA GLU A 116 0.19 1.56 -8.23
C GLU A 116 0.58 3.02 -8.51
N ALA A 117 0.66 3.85 -7.48
CA ALA A 117 1.09 5.23 -7.59
C ALA A 117 2.53 5.35 -8.10
N ALA A 118 3.46 4.51 -7.61
CA ALA A 118 4.85 4.49 -8.06
C ALA A 118 4.96 4.09 -9.55
N ILE A 119 4.25 3.04 -9.97
CA ILE A 119 4.26 2.60 -11.37
C ILE A 119 3.64 3.66 -12.28
N ASN A 120 2.56 4.30 -11.87
CA ASN A 120 1.95 5.41 -12.60
C ASN A 120 2.89 6.61 -12.71
N ASN A 121 3.60 6.95 -11.65
CA ASN A 121 4.62 7.99 -11.65
C ASN A 121 5.74 7.67 -12.66
N TYR A 122 6.25 6.44 -12.69
CA TYR A 122 7.24 6.00 -13.67
C TYR A 122 6.74 6.13 -15.11
N ARG A 123 5.48 5.81 -15.36
CA ARG A 123 4.84 5.92 -16.69
C ARG A 123 4.45 7.35 -17.09
N GLY A 124 4.76 8.34 -16.26
CA GLY A 124 4.42 9.74 -16.48
C GLY A 124 2.94 10.07 -16.37
N LYS A 125 2.16 9.22 -15.70
CA LYS A 125 0.76 9.51 -15.38
C LYS A 125 0.70 10.43 -14.17
N SER A 126 0.11 11.60 -14.32
CA SER A 126 -0.14 12.49 -13.19
C SER A 126 -1.23 11.92 -12.29
N PRO A 127 -1.12 12.10 -10.96
CA PRO A 127 -2.21 11.79 -10.07
C PRO A 127 -3.44 12.64 -10.42
N GLU A 128 -4.61 12.09 -10.16
CA GLU A 128 -5.88 12.81 -10.38
C GLU A 128 -5.89 14.15 -9.64
N PRO A 129 -6.39 15.25 -10.27
CA PRO A 129 -6.49 16.55 -9.63
C PRO A 129 -7.28 16.49 -8.31
N LEU A 130 -6.78 17.17 -7.27
CA LEU A 130 -7.42 17.19 -5.94
C LEU A 130 -8.91 17.58 -5.99
N GLU A 131 -9.29 18.46 -6.93
CA GLU A 131 -10.68 18.91 -7.08
C GLU A 131 -11.60 17.80 -7.65
N GLU A 132 -11.07 16.89 -8.49
CA GLU A 132 -11.80 15.73 -8.97
C GLU A 132 -11.93 14.68 -7.87
N ARG A 133 -10.86 14.38 -7.17
CA ARG A 133 -10.89 13.47 -6.02
C ARG A 133 -11.88 13.89 -4.94
N LYS A 134 -11.97 15.18 -4.63
CA LYS A 134 -12.92 15.71 -3.62
C LYS A 134 -14.38 15.47 -3.96
N ARG A 135 -14.74 15.38 -5.25
CA ARG A 135 -16.14 15.15 -5.68
C ARG A 135 -16.61 13.74 -5.34
N HIS A 136 -15.70 12.81 -5.17
CA HIS A 136 -15.96 11.39 -4.95
C HIS A 136 -15.71 10.95 -3.50
N ILE A 137 -15.41 11.88 -2.59
CA ILE A 137 -15.16 11.55 -1.18
C ILE A 137 -16.47 11.13 -0.52
N VAL A 138 -16.48 9.90 0.00
CA VAL A 138 -17.55 9.31 0.80
C VAL A 138 -17.28 9.45 2.29
N CYS A 139 -16.02 9.28 2.69
CA CYS A 139 -15.60 9.46 4.08
C CYS A 139 -14.62 10.62 4.18
N GLU A 140 -15.08 11.78 4.66
CA GLU A 140 -14.26 13.00 4.79
C GLU A 140 -13.13 12.85 5.81
N CYS A 141 -13.35 12.07 6.89
CA CYS A 141 -12.36 11.88 7.95
C CYS A 141 -11.07 11.23 7.43
N PHE A 142 -11.19 10.29 6.51
CA PHE A 142 -10.06 9.53 5.96
C PHE A 142 -9.81 9.80 4.47
N GLY A 143 -10.62 10.66 3.85
CA GLY A 143 -10.48 11.01 2.44
C GLY A 143 -10.78 9.87 1.48
N VAL A 144 -11.59 8.88 1.92
CA VAL A 144 -11.91 7.68 1.13
C VAL A 144 -12.95 8.02 0.08
N THR A 145 -12.70 7.66 -1.16
CA THR A 145 -13.59 7.90 -2.30
C THR A 145 -14.50 6.71 -2.58
N ASP A 146 -15.60 6.95 -3.31
CA ASP A 146 -16.50 5.90 -3.79
C ASP A 146 -15.78 4.92 -4.71
N GLU A 147 -14.91 5.41 -5.60
CA GLU A 147 -14.12 4.57 -6.50
C GLU A 147 -13.18 3.63 -5.73
N GLU A 148 -12.54 4.14 -4.68
CA GLU A 148 -11.69 3.35 -3.79
C GLU A 148 -12.50 2.25 -3.10
N ILE A 149 -13.67 2.58 -2.55
CA ILE A 149 -14.57 1.61 -1.91
C ILE A 149 -14.97 0.52 -2.91
N ILE A 150 -15.41 0.91 -4.12
CA ILE A 150 -15.85 -0.04 -5.16
C ILE A 150 -14.71 -0.95 -5.59
N ARG A 151 -13.51 -0.40 -5.81
CA ARG A 151 -12.33 -1.16 -6.19
C ARG A 151 -11.95 -2.16 -5.11
N VAL A 152 -11.78 -1.70 -3.89
CA VAL A 152 -11.37 -2.54 -2.75
C VAL A 152 -12.41 -3.62 -2.46
N ALA A 153 -13.71 -3.29 -2.52
CA ALA A 153 -14.79 -4.24 -2.33
C ALA A 153 -14.78 -5.34 -3.39
N ARG A 154 -14.56 -4.97 -4.66
CA ARG A 154 -14.49 -5.91 -5.78
C ARG A 154 -13.28 -6.83 -5.67
N ASP A 155 -12.10 -6.27 -5.46
CA ASP A 155 -10.83 -7.00 -5.44
C ASP A 155 -10.73 -7.98 -4.27
N ASN A 156 -11.39 -7.67 -3.16
CA ASN A 156 -11.39 -8.48 -1.95
C ASN A 156 -12.72 -9.22 -1.69
N HIS A 157 -13.69 -9.13 -2.60
CA HIS A 157 -15.01 -9.77 -2.47
C HIS A 157 -15.75 -9.40 -1.18
N LEU A 158 -15.67 -8.12 -0.77
CA LEU A 158 -16.30 -7.63 0.44
C LEU A 158 -17.82 -7.53 0.27
N THR A 159 -18.57 -7.94 1.30
CA THR A 159 -20.02 -8.00 1.25
C THR A 159 -20.72 -7.26 2.38
N THR A 160 -19.98 -6.77 3.36
CA THR A 160 -20.50 -6.04 4.52
C THR A 160 -19.90 -4.65 4.65
N VAL A 161 -20.61 -3.75 5.32
CA VAL A 161 -20.10 -2.41 5.64
C VAL A 161 -18.90 -2.50 6.59
N GLU A 162 -18.92 -3.46 7.52
CA GLU A 162 -17.83 -3.70 8.45
C GLU A 162 -16.53 -4.08 7.72
N ASP A 163 -16.63 -4.97 6.71
CA ASP A 163 -15.48 -5.30 5.87
C ASP A 163 -14.94 -4.07 5.12
N ILE A 164 -15.82 -3.24 4.57
CA ILE A 164 -15.43 -1.98 3.91
C ILE A 164 -14.63 -1.10 4.89
N THR A 165 -15.10 -0.95 6.11
CA THR A 165 -14.41 -0.17 7.16
C THR A 165 -13.02 -0.74 7.46
N HIS A 166 -12.89 -2.05 7.60
CA HIS A 166 -11.61 -2.70 7.88
C HIS A 166 -10.57 -2.54 6.76
N TYR A 167 -11.03 -2.50 5.52
CA TYR A 167 -10.15 -2.41 4.34
C TYR A 167 -9.86 -0.99 3.87
N THR A 168 -10.77 -0.04 4.13
CA THR A 168 -10.65 1.35 3.63
C THR A 168 -10.62 2.41 4.74
N LYS A 169 -10.95 2.06 5.97
CA LYS A 169 -11.25 2.96 7.10
C LYS A 169 -12.52 3.80 6.92
N ALA A 170 -13.27 3.69 5.83
CA ALA A 170 -14.51 4.43 5.66
C ALA A 170 -15.50 4.09 6.77
N GLY A 171 -15.98 5.11 7.49
CA GLY A 171 -16.93 4.95 8.59
C GLY A 171 -16.34 4.45 9.92
N GLY A 172 -15.01 4.40 10.04
CA GLY A 172 -14.30 3.99 11.25
C GLY A 172 -14.13 5.10 12.29
#